data_b945a61c06da333968708fbafcb19f08
#
_entry.id   b945a61c06da333968708fbafcb19f08
#
_cell.length_a   1.000
_cell.length_b   1.000
_cell.length_c   1.000
_cell.angle_alpha   90.00
_cell.angle_beta   90.00
_cell.angle_gamma   90.00
#
_symmetry.space_group_name_H-M   'P 1'
#
loop_
_entity.id
_entity.type
_entity.pdbx_description
1 polymer ?
#
loop_
_entity_poly.entity_id
_entity_poly.type
_entity_poly.pdbx_seq_one_letter_code
_entity_poly.pdbx_strand_id
1 'polypeptide(L)'
;MFTEYTGNRQFDLQLNRTFATILDRAGMETIAATTLPRLRTTSQITKLAQGLAERFSSEGDEDAAWRLHELAAFYLGADDPRKRRFIDAMSASFDEAHRSLALTRHAVPFGDGELTAMRWEADPTDRAQAPAGTPTTLIMMNGFDGYAEEIIDFASHFPTRPFDTIAFDGPGQGHTVLAGMPLEPPWERPTNAVLDYFGIESAAALGVSFGGYLVTRAAAYCPRISHVIAFDMMYRLLDGLTAPLPRPLRPIADAVVGNPRPAWLIDAALGTASRLSADLGWKLQQASHLTGLSRPSEVLRAFGDYTMEPLEGRITQPCLVFAGDADQYVPFERLGDVRRALENSASLDVRAFRHAQDPDMAQHCQIGDLDRAFAIMGDWLQAAPMKSLRNSIRG
;
A
#
# COMPACT_ATOMS: atom_id res chain seq x y z
N MET A 1 15.40 -9.97 2.16
CA MET A 1 14.98 -11.38 2.42
C MET A 1 13.86 -11.41 3.43
N PHE A 2 12.74 -12.08 3.10
CA PHE A 2 11.61 -12.25 4.02
C PHE A 2 11.90 -13.32 5.09
N THR A 3 11.59 -13.02 6.36
CA THR A 3 11.87 -13.91 7.48
C THR A 3 10.59 -14.22 8.26
N GLU A 4 10.29 -15.51 8.47
CA GLU A 4 9.20 -15.94 9.35
C GLU A 4 9.67 -15.93 10.81
N TYR A 5 9.48 -14.79 11.49
CA TYR A 5 9.93 -14.62 12.88
C TYR A 5 9.02 -15.31 13.89
N THR A 6 7.71 -15.19 13.72
CA THR A 6 6.72 -15.60 14.75
C THR A 6 5.89 -16.79 14.34
N GLY A 7 5.85 -17.12 13.03
CA GLY A 7 4.92 -18.07 12.43
C GLY A 7 3.49 -17.54 12.29
N ASN A 8 3.22 -16.27 12.67
CA ASN A 8 1.99 -15.57 12.38
C ASN A 8 2.20 -14.66 11.18
N ARG A 9 1.58 -14.97 10.04
CA ARG A 9 1.81 -14.28 8.76
C ARG A 9 1.57 -12.77 8.85
N GLN A 10 0.57 -12.33 9.61
CA GLN A 10 0.28 -10.90 9.81
C GLN A 10 1.41 -10.22 10.60
N PHE A 11 1.90 -10.85 11.65
CA PHE A 11 3.00 -10.31 12.44
C PHE A 11 4.28 -10.31 11.64
N ASP A 12 4.58 -11.41 10.95
CA ASP A 12 5.79 -11.55 10.16
C ASP A 12 5.86 -10.52 9.03
N LEU A 13 4.73 -10.21 8.38
CA LEU A 13 4.68 -9.15 7.37
C LEU A 13 5.07 -7.79 7.96
N GLN A 14 4.44 -7.38 9.07
CA GLN A 14 4.72 -6.08 9.68
C GLN A 14 6.13 -6.01 10.27
N LEU A 15 6.61 -7.10 10.84
CA LEU A 15 7.99 -7.17 11.34
C LEU A 15 9.01 -7.06 10.20
N ASN A 16 8.79 -7.72 9.06
CA ASN A 16 9.68 -7.56 7.90
C ASN A 16 9.63 -6.14 7.35
N ARG A 17 8.44 -5.53 7.22
CA ARG A 17 8.25 -4.15 6.77
C ARG A 17 9.10 -3.15 7.58
N THR A 18 9.24 -3.37 8.89
CA THR A 18 10.01 -2.49 9.77
C THR A 18 11.45 -2.97 9.96
N PHE A 19 11.64 -4.23 10.36
CA PHE A 19 12.95 -4.72 10.79
C PHE A 19 13.93 -4.93 9.65
N ALA A 20 13.46 -5.25 8.43
CA ALA A 20 14.37 -5.44 7.30
C ALA A 20 15.24 -4.20 7.02
N THR A 21 14.73 -3.00 7.34
CA THR A 21 15.41 -1.72 7.10
C THR A 21 16.36 -1.29 8.25
N ILE A 22 16.26 -1.94 9.42
CA ILE A 22 17.02 -1.55 10.63
C ILE A 22 17.85 -2.69 11.22
N LEU A 23 17.95 -3.85 10.55
CA LEU A 23 18.71 -5.00 11.05
C LEU A 23 20.20 -4.73 11.24
N ASP A 24 20.78 -3.83 10.46
CA ASP A 24 22.17 -3.41 10.52
C ASP A 24 22.49 -2.51 11.74
N ARG A 25 21.45 -2.01 12.45
CA ARG A 25 21.62 -1.19 13.65
C ARG A 25 22.05 -2.06 14.84
N ALA A 26 22.81 -1.47 15.74
CA ALA A 26 23.38 -2.16 16.91
C ALA A 26 22.33 -2.90 17.72
N GLY A 27 22.54 -4.21 17.92
CA GLY A 27 21.69 -5.09 18.72
C GLY A 27 20.41 -5.58 18.04
N MET A 28 20.08 -5.13 16.81
CA MET A 28 18.84 -5.49 16.13
C MET A 28 18.84 -6.94 15.65
N GLU A 29 19.96 -7.48 15.17
CA GLU A 29 20.09 -8.90 14.85
C GLU A 29 19.82 -9.79 16.08
N THR A 30 20.32 -9.40 17.26
CA THR A 30 20.04 -10.14 18.49
C THR A 30 18.56 -10.11 18.85
N ILE A 31 17.90 -8.96 18.71
CA ILE A 31 16.46 -8.82 18.95
C ILE A 31 15.68 -9.67 17.95
N ALA A 32 16.04 -9.63 16.67
CA ALA A 32 15.43 -10.44 15.63
C ALA A 32 15.54 -11.95 15.94
N ALA A 33 16.68 -12.41 16.39
CA ALA A 33 16.93 -13.82 16.70
C ALA A 33 16.29 -14.28 18.03
N THR A 34 16.19 -13.41 19.05
CA THR A 34 15.82 -13.85 20.40
C THR A 34 14.48 -13.34 20.91
N THR A 35 14.03 -12.19 20.45
CA THR A 35 12.83 -11.50 20.93
C THR A 35 11.66 -11.68 19.95
N LEU A 36 11.85 -11.42 18.65
CA LEU A 36 10.78 -11.53 17.68
C LEU A 36 10.13 -12.91 17.66
N PRO A 37 10.87 -14.04 17.73
CA PRO A 37 10.28 -15.39 17.77
C PRO A 37 9.38 -15.67 18.98
N ARG A 38 9.41 -14.80 20.00
CA ARG A 38 8.60 -14.94 21.23
C ARG A 38 7.35 -14.09 21.24
N LEU A 39 7.16 -13.22 20.26
CA LEU A 39 5.97 -12.36 20.16
C LEU A 39 4.73 -13.20 19.84
N ARG A 40 3.65 -12.98 20.57
CA ARG A 40 2.38 -13.70 20.42
C ARG A 40 1.15 -12.78 20.39
N THR A 41 1.32 -11.51 20.75
CA THR A 41 0.22 -10.55 20.83
C THR A 41 0.60 -9.21 20.22
N THR A 42 -0.40 -8.50 19.70
CA THR A 42 -0.24 -7.13 19.18
C THR A 42 0.30 -6.17 20.23
N SER A 43 -0.11 -6.33 21.49
CA SER A 43 0.39 -5.51 22.61
C SER A 43 1.90 -5.71 22.87
N GLN A 44 2.41 -6.93 22.69
CA GLN A 44 3.86 -7.18 22.78
C GLN A 44 4.63 -6.49 21.66
N ILE A 45 4.09 -6.51 20.42
CA ILE A 45 4.70 -5.82 19.27
C ILE A 45 4.71 -4.32 19.52
N THR A 46 3.57 -3.71 19.89
CA THR A 46 3.47 -2.29 20.21
C THR A 46 4.48 -1.88 21.31
N LYS A 47 4.58 -2.66 22.39
CA LYS A 47 5.51 -2.36 23.50
C LYS A 47 6.97 -2.47 23.07
N LEU A 48 7.33 -3.48 22.28
CA LEU A 48 8.69 -3.64 21.75
C LEU A 48 9.05 -2.47 20.83
N ALA A 49 8.18 -2.16 19.87
CA ALA A 49 8.37 -1.09 18.92
C ALA A 49 8.52 0.28 19.63
N GLN A 50 7.65 0.56 20.61
CA GLN A 50 7.76 1.77 21.43
C GLN A 50 9.13 1.88 22.13
N GLY A 51 9.57 0.84 22.84
CA GLY A 51 10.84 0.88 23.56
C GLY A 51 12.05 1.02 22.65
N LEU A 52 12.00 0.43 21.45
CA LEU A 52 13.04 0.59 20.45
C LEU A 52 13.02 1.99 19.82
N ALA A 53 11.84 2.53 19.50
CA ALA A 53 11.68 3.88 18.98
C ALA A 53 12.26 4.92 19.94
N GLU A 54 11.90 4.83 21.24
CA GLU A 54 12.43 5.72 22.29
C GLU A 54 13.98 5.60 22.41
N ARG A 55 14.52 4.39 22.28
CA ARG A 55 15.98 4.18 22.28
C ARG A 55 16.64 4.86 21.08
N PHE A 56 16.19 4.59 19.86
CA PHE A 56 16.80 5.13 18.65
C PHE A 56 16.66 6.65 18.58
N SER A 57 15.51 7.23 18.96
CA SER A 57 15.38 8.69 19.09
C SER A 57 16.40 9.26 20.08
N SER A 58 16.64 8.60 21.23
CA SER A 58 17.65 9.05 22.19
C SER A 58 19.09 8.93 21.69
N GLU A 59 19.34 8.02 20.77
CA GLU A 59 20.63 7.80 20.09
C GLU A 59 20.81 8.71 18.87
N GLY A 60 19.75 9.44 18.43
CA GLY A 60 19.74 10.31 17.26
C GLY A 60 19.55 9.58 15.92
N ASP A 61 19.18 8.30 15.94
CA ASP A 61 18.83 7.52 14.74
C ASP A 61 17.32 7.68 14.45
N GLU A 62 16.97 8.82 13.89
CA GLU A 62 15.58 9.16 13.59
C GLU A 62 15.02 8.33 12.44
N ASP A 63 15.88 7.77 11.56
CA ASP A 63 15.44 6.84 10.51
C ASP A 63 14.89 5.54 11.10
N ALA A 64 15.57 4.94 12.05
CA ALA A 64 15.05 3.78 12.76
C ALA A 64 13.83 4.14 13.63
N ALA A 65 13.84 5.32 14.24
CA ALA A 65 12.80 5.74 15.17
C ALA A 65 11.43 5.91 14.49
N TRP A 66 11.35 6.58 13.33
CA TRP A 66 10.05 6.79 12.66
C TRP A 66 9.40 5.46 12.24
N ARG A 67 10.15 4.51 11.71
CA ARG A 67 9.65 3.17 11.32
C ARG A 67 9.11 2.39 12.51
N LEU A 68 9.75 2.53 13.66
CA LEU A 68 9.34 1.88 14.91
C LEU A 68 8.14 2.59 15.55
N HIS A 69 8.02 3.90 15.43
CA HIS A 69 6.82 4.64 15.84
C HIS A 69 5.60 4.22 15.01
N GLU A 70 5.76 4.03 13.70
CA GLU A 70 4.72 3.51 12.81
C GLU A 70 4.25 2.11 13.28
N LEU A 71 5.20 1.18 13.51
CA LEU A 71 4.89 -0.16 14.01
C LEU A 71 4.21 -0.11 15.38
N ALA A 72 4.61 0.81 16.28
CA ALA A 72 3.98 0.98 17.58
C ALA A 72 2.52 1.45 17.47
N ALA A 73 2.21 2.30 16.48
CA ALA A 73 0.85 2.76 16.20
C ALA A 73 -0.02 1.72 15.51
N PHE A 74 0.57 0.81 14.74
CA PHE A 74 -0.09 -0.06 13.77
C PHE A 74 -1.27 -0.85 14.33
N TYR A 75 -1.09 -1.53 15.45
CA TYR A 75 -2.12 -2.37 16.06
C TYR A 75 -3.04 -1.64 17.05
N LEU A 76 -2.83 -0.34 17.29
CA LEU A 76 -3.67 0.44 18.18
C LEU A 76 -4.99 0.84 17.50
N GLY A 77 -6.08 0.82 18.26
CA GLY A 77 -7.37 1.31 17.80
C GLY A 77 -7.36 2.81 17.51
N ALA A 78 -8.30 3.25 16.67
CA ALA A 78 -8.46 4.66 16.36
C ALA A 78 -8.66 5.54 17.60
N ASP A 79 -9.39 5.00 18.59
CA ASP A 79 -9.72 5.70 19.85
C ASP A 79 -8.61 5.60 20.91
N ASP A 80 -7.54 4.82 20.66
CA ASP A 80 -6.42 4.73 21.61
C ASP A 80 -5.56 6.00 21.53
N PRO A 81 -5.47 6.78 22.64
CA PRO A 81 -4.73 8.05 22.62
C PRO A 81 -3.24 7.89 22.29
N ARG A 82 -2.67 6.71 22.46
CA ARG A 82 -1.29 6.41 22.12
C ARG A 82 -1.08 6.39 20.60
N LYS A 83 -2.10 5.99 19.82
CA LYS A 83 -2.01 5.94 18.36
C LYS A 83 -1.62 7.30 17.79
N ARG A 84 -2.36 8.35 18.16
CA ARG A 84 -2.07 9.71 17.70
C ARG A 84 -0.67 10.17 18.12
N ARG A 85 -0.28 9.91 19.36
CA ARG A 85 1.05 10.25 19.87
C ARG A 85 2.16 9.58 19.07
N PHE A 86 2.01 8.28 18.73
CA PHE A 86 3.02 7.58 17.94
C PHE A 86 3.07 8.06 16.50
N ILE A 87 1.92 8.41 15.91
CA ILE A 87 1.88 8.98 14.55
C ILE A 87 2.53 10.36 14.51
N ASP A 88 2.26 11.22 15.50
CA ASP A 88 2.89 12.53 15.58
C ASP A 88 4.43 12.39 15.78
N ALA A 89 4.89 11.43 16.59
CA ALA A 89 6.30 11.11 16.75
C ALA A 89 6.92 10.52 15.48
N MET A 90 6.19 9.63 14.77
CA MET A 90 6.61 9.08 13.47
C MET A 90 6.88 10.22 12.48
N SER A 91 5.94 11.14 12.31
CA SER A 91 6.10 12.27 11.39
C SER A 91 7.27 13.18 11.77
N ALA A 92 7.44 13.46 13.06
CA ALA A 92 8.54 14.29 13.54
C ALA A 92 9.92 13.64 13.28
N SER A 93 10.05 12.35 13.59
CA SER A 93 11.28 11.59 13.32
C SER A 93 11.54 11.43 11.83
N PHE A 94 10.48 11.23 11.04
CA PHE A 94 10.58 11.17 9.57
C PHE A 94 11.13 12.49 9.00
N ASP A 95 10.58 13.63 9.40
CA ASP A 95 11.00 14.94 8.92
C ASP A 95 12.48 15.24 9.31
N GLU A 96 12.89 14.84 10.51
CA GLU A 96 14.28 14.99 10.94
C GLU A 96 15.23 14.06 10.16
N ALA A 97 14.86 12.79 9.95
CA ALA A 97 15.66 11.84 9.18
C ALA A 97 15.87 12.30 7.72
N HIS A 98 14.87 12.94 7.14
CA HIS A 98 14.87 13.34 5.73
C HIS A 98 15.12 14.84 5.51
N ARG A 99 15.50 15.61 6.53
CA ARG A 99 15.67 17.07 6.45
C ARG A 99 16.69 17.56 5.41
N SER A 100 17.62 16.70 5.01
CA SER A 100 18.61 17.02 3.96
C SER A 100 18.11 16.78 2.54
N LEU A 101 16.96 16.14 2.37
CA LEU A 101 16.37 15.86 1.07
C LEU A 101 15.50 17.03 0.59
N ALA A 102 15.37 17.17 -0.73
CA ALA A 102 14.43 18.09 -1.34
C ALA A 102 12.98 17.56 -1.23
N LEU A 103 12.56 17.31 0.02
CA LEU A 103 11.27 16.75 0.39
C LEU A 103 10.42 17.81 1.09
N THR A 104 9.18 17.99 0.65
CA THR A 104 8.26 18.99 1.19
C THR A 104 6.89 18.39 1.51
N ARG A 105 6.27 18.84 2.63
CA ARG A 105 4.89 18.51 2.99
C ARG A 105 3.93 19.57 2.47
N HIS A 106 2.77 19.12 2.05
CA HIS A 106 1.70 19.97 1.50
C HIS A 106 0.35 19.57 2.08
N ALA A 107 -0.49 20.56 2.32
CA ALA A 107 -1.90 20.40 2.61
C ALA A 107 -2.67 20.74 1.31
N VAL A 108 -3.22 19.73 0.66
CA VAL A 108 -3.92 19.88 -0.62
C VAL A 108 -5.41 20.07 -0.34
N PRO A 109 -6.03 21.20 -0.68
CA PRO A 109 -7.46 21.43 -0.45
C PRO A 109 -8.32 20.36 -1.12
N PHE A 110 -9.25 19.76 -0.36
CA PHE A 110 -10.16 18.73 -0.86
C PHE A 110 -11.47 18.72 -0.07
N GLY A 111 -12.59 19.00 -0.74
CA GLY A 111 -13.89 19.14 -0.06
C GLY A 111 -13.84 20.22 1.00
N ASP A 112 -14.26 19.90 2.21
CA ASP A 112 -14.23 20.80 3.38
C ASP A 112 -12.94 20.66 4.21
N GLY A 113 -11.95 19.89 3.73
CA GLY A 113 -10.70 19.63 4.44
C GLY A 113 -9.48 19.64 3.51
N GLU A 114 -8.47 18.89 3.89
CA GLU A 114 -7.17 18.83 3.20
C GLU A 114 -6.66 17.40 3.15
N LEU A 115 -6.02 17.05 2.02
CA LEU A 115 -5.24 15.82 1.89
C LEU A 115 -3.80 16.11 2.30
N THR A 116 -3.18 15.19 3.01
CA THR A 116 -1.73 15.26 3.26
C THR A 116 -0.99 14.74 2.04
N ALA A 117 -0.11 15.55 1.47
CA ALA A 117 0.75 15.16 0.38
C ALA A 117 2.22 15.49 0.68
N MET A 118 3.12 14.70 0.11
CA MET A 118 4.56 14.91 0.19
C MET A 118 5.13 14.91 -1.22
N ARG A 119 6.03 15.86 -1.51
CA ARG A 119 6.73 15.94 -2.78
C ARG A 119 8.22 15.81 -2.55
N TRP A 120 8.85 14.87 -3.25
CA TRP A 120 10.29 14.70 -3.34
C TRP A 120 10.74 15.01 -4.77
N GLU A 121 11.51 16.10 -4.92
CA GLU A 121 11.98 16.53 -6.23
C GLU A 121 12.91 15.48 -6.86
N ALA A 122 12.88 15.37 -8.18
CA ALA A 122 13.75 14.50 -8.94
C ALA A 122 15.22 14.82 -8.69
N ASP A 123 16.09 13.80 -8.77
CA ASP A 123 17.50 14.06 -8.89
C ASP A 123 17.81 14.76 -10.24
N PRO A 124 18.46 15.93 -10.22
CA PRO A 124 18.74 16.66 -11.46
C PRO A 124 19.62 15.88 -12.42
N THR A 125 20.54 15.05 -11.93
CA THR A 125 21.44 14.23 -12.75
C THR A 125 20.67 13.11 -13.44
N ASP A 126 19.83 12.39 -12.67
CA ASP A 126 18.99 11.33 -13.20
C ASP A 126 18.01 11.87 -14.24
N ARG A 127 17.38 13.04 -13.93
CA ARG A 127 16.46 13.72 -14.88
C ARG A 127 17.15 14.10 -16.17
N ALA A 128 18.38 14.61 -16.13
CA ALA A 128 19.14 14.99 -17.32
C ALA A 128 19.55 13.78 -18.18
N GLN A 129 19.68 12.60 -17.58
CA GLN A 129 20.07 11.35 -18.25
C GLN A 129 18.88 10.47 -18.65
N ALA A 130 17.67 10.84 -18.25
CA ALA A 130 16.47 10.04 -18.51
C ALA A 130 16.18 9.91 -20.01
N PRO A 131 15.81 8.72 -20.49
CA PRO A 131 15.37 8.51 -21.86
C PRO A 131 14.17 9.40 -22.22
N ALA A 132 14.09 9.80 -23.49
CA ALA A 132 12.94 10.55 -23.98
C ALA A 132 11.65 9.74 -23.81
N GLY A 133 10.62 10.38 -23.24
CA GLY A 133 9.34 9.74 -22.94
C GLY A 133 9.22 9.23 -21.50
N THR A 134 10.29 9.26 -20.70
CA THR A 134 10.20 9.00 -19.26
C THR A 134 9.24 10.00 -18.62
N PRO A 135 8.27 9.55 -17.77
CA PRO A 135 7.39 10.46 -17.03
C PRO A 135 8.20 11.43 -16.16
N THR A 136 7.79 12.69 -16.15
CA THR A 136 8.43 13.73 -15.30
C THR A 136 7.93 13.73 -13.87
N THR A 137 6.80 13.07 -13.62
CA THR A 137 6.16 12.96 -12.31
C THR A 137 5.63 11.55 -12.09
N LEU A 138 5.86 11.03 -10.90
CA LEU A 138 5.28 9.81 -10.37
C LEU A 138 4.42 10.15 -9.17
N ILE A 139 3.10 9.92 -9.25
CA ILE A 139 2.24 9.96 -8.06
C ILE A 139 2.14 8.58 -7.44
N MET A 140 2.22 8.52 -6.12
CA MET A 140 2.17 7.27 -5.36
C MET A 140 0.98 7.27 -4.41
N MET A 141 0.20 6.20 -4.46
CA MET A 141 -1.01 6.01 -3.66
C MET A 141 -0.81 4.91 -2.64
N ASN A 142 -1.17 5.24 -1.41
CA ASN A 142 -1.08 4.34 -0.27
C ASN A 142 -2.05 3.16 -0.36
N GLY A 143 -1.79 2.13 0.46
CA GLY A 143 -2.64 0.98 0.65
C GLY A 143 -3.74 1.19 1.71
N PHE A 144 -3.97 0.13 2.48
CA PHE A 144 -5.03 0.06 3.48
C PHE A 144 -4.63 0.62 4.84
N ASP A 145 -3.35 0.76 5.14
CA ASP A 145 -2.85 0.95 6.51
C ASP A 145 -1.60 1.83 6.66
N GLY A 146 -1.02 2.33 5.57
CA GLY A 146 0.20 3.13 5.63
C GLY A 146 -0.06 4.64 5.64
N TYR A 147 1.03 5.41 5.60
CA TYR A 147 1.06 6.87 5.61
C TYR A 147 1.86 7.40 4.41
N ALA A 148 1.64 8.66 4.05
CA ALA A 148 2.38 9.30 2.96
C ALA A 148 3.90 9.26 3.18
N GLU A 149 4.36 9.27 4.43
CA GLU A 149 5.76 9.13 4.82
C GLU A 149 6.38 7.81 4.35
N GLU A 150 5.69 6.70 4.61
CA GLU A 150 6.18 5.41 4.17
C GLU A 150 6.18 5.30 2.64
N ILE A 151 5.12 5.79 2.02
CA ILE A 151 4.97 5.67 0.57
C ILE A 151 6.00 6.54 -0.16
N ILE A 152 6.33 7.72 0.35
CA ILE A 152 7.39 8.55 -0.26
C ILE A 152 8.78 7.95 0.00
N ASP A 153 8.99 7.31 1.16
CA ASP A 153 10.24 6.62 1.49
C ASP A 153 10.50 5.44 0.53
N PHE A 154 9.45 4.75 0.08
CA PHE A 154 9.60 3.71 -0.94
C PHE A 154 10.25 4.21 -2.23
N ALA A 155 10.17 5.49 -2.55
CA ALA A 155 10.87 6.04 -3.70
C ALA A 155 12.40 6.02 -3.57
N SER A 156 12.94 5.83 -2.36
CA SER A 156 14.37 5.64 -2.12
C SER A 156 14.90 4.32 -2.71
N HIS A 157 14.03 3.33 -2.94
CA HIS A 157 14.37 2.05 -3.55
C HIS A 157 14.54 2.14 -5.09
N PHE A 158 14.16 3.24 -5.74
CA PHE A 158 14.48 3.41 -7.15
C PHE A 158 15.99 3.60 -7.34
N PRO A 159 16.65 2.82 -8.23
CA PRO A 159 18.08 2.99 -8.51
C PRO A 159 18.42 4.38 -9.08
N THR A 160 17.49 4.96 -9.84
CA THR A 160 17.51 6.32 -10.36
C THR A 160 16.13 6.94 -10.23
N ARG A 161 16.07 8.24 -9.97
CA ARG A 161 14.79 8.94 -9.73
C ARG A 161 14.67 10.20 -10.61
N PRO A 162 14.42 10.01 -11.93
CA PRO A 162 14.36 11.12 -12.90
C PRO A 162 13.06 11.92 -12.83
N PHE A 163 12.11 11.53 -11.99
CA PHE A 163 10.77 12.12 -11.84
C PHE A 163 10.61 12.72 -10.45
N ASP A 164 9.83 13.79 -10.37
CA ASP A 164 9.29 14.23 -9.08
C ASP A 164 8.36 13.15 -8.56
N THR A 165 8.53 12.79 -7.31
CA THR A 165 7.67 11.80 -6.65
C THR A 165 6.70 12.53 -5.72
N ILE A 166 5.41 12.21 -5.82
CA ILE A 166 4.38 12.75 -4.95
C ILE A 166 3.63 11.59 -4.31
N ALA A 167 3.75 11.44 -3.00
CA ALA A 167 2.91 10.54 -2.23
C ALA A 167 1.79 11.33 -1.55
N PHE A 168 0.59 10.76 -1.42
CA PHE A 168 -0.48 11.41 -0.70
C PHE A 168 -1.39 10.42 0.01
N ASP A 169 -1.93 10.89 1.14
CA ASP A 169 -3.02 10.23 1.84
C ASP A 169 -4.34 10.77 1.33
N GLY A 170 -5.09 9.94 0.62
CA GLY A 170 -6.43 10.28 0.18
C GLY A 170 -7.48 10.01 1.27
N PRO A 171 -8.77 10.23 0.98
CA PRO A 171 -9.85 9.93 1.91
C PRO A 171 -9.76 8.49 2.44
N GLY A 172 -9.85 8.32 3.76
CA GLY A 172 -9.71 7.03 4.42
C GLY A 172 -8.26 6.56 4.63
N GLN A 173 -7.24 7.34 4.28
CA GLN A 173 -5.83 6.93 4.43
C GLN A 173 -5.08 7.84 5.40
N GLY A 174 -4.07 7.31 6.05
CA GLY A 174 -3.04 7.97 6.82
C GLY A 174 -3.51 9.15 7.67
N HIS A 175 -2.92 10.33 7.44
CA HIS A 175 -3.28 11.55 8.16
C HIS A 175 -4.67 12.07 7.79
N THR A 176 -5.14 11.82 6.57
CA THR A 176 -6.43 12.32 6.08
C THR A 176 -7.60 11.65 6.81
N VAL A 177 -7.54 10.34 7.09
CA VAL A 177 -8.57 9.69 7.91
C VAL A 177 -8.53 10.14 9.37
N LEU A 178 -7.34 10.43 9.90
CA LEU A 178 -7.19 10.99 11.25
C LEU A 178 -7.77 12.41 11.38
N ALA A 179 -7.84 13.15 10.27
CA ALA A 179 -8.52 14.43 10.17
C ALA A 179 -10.04 14.30 9.99
N GLY A 180 -10.58 13.08 10.01
CA GLY A 180 -12.02 12.81 9.94
C GLY A 180 -12.59 12.63 8.54
N MET A 181 -11.76 12.38 7.54
CA MET A 181 -12.17 12.19 6.15
C MET A 181 -12.21 10.69 5.82
N PRO A 182 -13.39 10.06 5.81
CA PRO A 182 -13.51 8.62 5.59
C PRO A 182 -13.25 8.23 4.14
N LEU A 183 -13.00 6.94 3.92
CA LEU A 183 -12.78 6.33 2.63
C LEU A 183 -13.99 6.53 1.69
N GLU A 184 -13.74 7.02 0.49
CA GLU A 184 -14.76 7.20 -0.55
C GLU A 184 -14.34 6.53 -1.88
N PRO A 185 -15.31 5.92 -2.63
CA PRO A 185 -14.99 5.17 -3.86
C PRO A 185 -14.42 6.00 -5.02
N PRO A 186 -14.84 7.25 -5.32
CA PRO A 186 -14.41 7.98 -6.52
C PRO A 186 -12.99 8.53 -6.39
N TRP A 187 -12.00 7.63 -6.46
CA TRP A 187 -10.58 7.94 -6.22
C TRP A 187 -9.94 8.86 -7.26
N GLU A 188 -10.55 9.02 -8.41
CA GLU A 188 -10.20 10.05 -9.39
C GLU A 188 -10.33 11.47 -8.85
N ARG A 189 -11.19 11.72 -7.85
CA ARG A 189 -11.40 13.05 -7.25
C ARG A 189 -10.17 13.52 -6.46
N PRO A 190 -9.69 12.79 -5.42
CA PRO A 190 -8.48 13.19 -4.70
C PRO A 190 -7.25 13.20 -5.60
N THR A 191 -7.15 12.26 -6.57
CA THR A 191 -6.06 12.26 -7.55
C THR A 191 -6.03 13.54 -8.38
N ASN A 192 -7.19 13.97 -8.91
CA ASN A 192 -7.29 15.22 -9.66
C ASN A 192 -6.94 16.44 -8.78
N ALA A 193 -7.39 16.48 -7.52
CA ALA A 193 -7.07 17.58 -6.60
C ALA A 193 -5.56 17.71 -6.37
N VAL A 194 -4.85 16.59 -6.20
CA VAL A 194 -3.39 16.58 -6.07
C VAL A 194 -2.72 17.07 -7.36
N LEU A 195 -3.14 16.56 -8.52
CA LEU A 195 -2.60 16.99 -9.82
C LEU A 195 -2.84 18.49 -10.09
N ASP A 196 -4.03 19.00 -9.74
CA ASP A 196 -4.38 20.43 -9.89
C ASP A 196 -3.53 21.30 -8.98
N TYR A 197 -3.36 20.89 -7.70
CA TYR A 197 -2.57 21.63 -6.72
C TYR A 197 -1.11 21.82 -7.15
N PHE A 198 -0.51 20.78 -7.73
CA PHE A 198 0.87 20.84 -8.21
C PHE A 198 1.00 21.28 -9.67
N GLY A 199 -0.10 21.59 -10.37
CA GLY A 199 -0.07 22.02 -11.79
C GLY A 199 0.43 20.93 -12.75
N ILE A 200 0.11 19.66 -12.47
CA ILE A 200 0.61 18.49 -13.23
C ILE A 200 -0.38 18.10 -14.31
N GLU A 201 0.03 18.20 -15.57
CA GLU A 201 -0.79 17.84 -16.72
C GLU A 201 -0.71 16.34 -17.06
N SER A 202 0.40 15.66 -16.68
CA SER A 202 0.59 14.23 -16.92
C SER A 202 1.50 13.61 -15.87
N ALA A 203 1.11 12.46 -15.33
CA ALA A 203 1.90 11.71 -14.36
C ALA A 203 1.79 10.20 -14.58
N ALA A 204 2.87 9.47 -14.30
CA ALA A 204 2.76 8.05 -13.97
C ALA A 204 2.15 7.89 -12.58
N ALA A 205 1.46 6.78 -12.33
CA ALA A 205 0.85 6.51 -11.05
C ALA A 205 1.21 5.10 -10.56
N LEU A 206 1.65 5.01 -9.29
CA LEU A 206 1.97 3.78 -8.60
C LEU A 206 1.04 3.62 -7.39
N GLY A 207 0.41 2.46 -7.27
CA GLY A 207 -0.42 2.14 -6.11
C GLY A 207 0.09 0.91 -5.39
N VAL A 208 0.28 1.02 -4.07
CA VAL A 208 0.80 -0.04 -3.21
C VAL A 208 -0.37 -0.81 -2.58
N SER A 209 -0.42 -2.14 -2.74
CA SER A 209 -1.46 -2.97 -2.13
C SER A 209 -2.87 -2.56 -2.58
N PHE A 210 -3.76 -2.18 -1.67
CA PHE A 210 -5.06 -1.59 -2.02
C PHE A 210 -4.92 -0.36 -2.92
N GLY A 211 -3.82 0.38 -2.82
CA GLY A 211 -3.46 1.46 -3.74
C GLY A 211 -3.39 1.01 -5.20
N GLY A 212 -3.06 -0.26 -5.48
CA GLY A 212 -3.09 -0.84 -6.82
C GLY A 212 -4.47 -0.80 -7.46
N TYR A 213 -5.54 -1.03 -6.67
CA TYR A 213 -6.91 -0.77 -7.10
C TYR A 213 -7.18 0.72 -7.28
N LEU A 214 -6.77 1.54 -6.32
CA LEU A 214 -7.04 2.98 -6.30
C LEU A 214 -6.42 3.71 -7.50
N VAL A 215 -5.15 3.38 -7.85
CA VAL A 215 -4.49 3.95 -9.03
C VAL A 215 -5.16 3.52 -10.33
N THR A 216 -5.61 2.27 -10.41
CA THR A 216 -6.29 1.75 -11.58
C THR A 216 -7.66 2.41 -11.74
N ARG A 217 -8.40 2.61 -10.63
CA ARG A 217 -9.63 3.39 -10.64
C ARG A 217 -9.39 4.82 -11.07
N ALA A 218 -8.39 5.50 -10.51
CA ALA A 218 -8.04 6.85 -10.90
C ALA A 218 -7.76 6.93 -12.41
N ALA A 219 -6.97 6.01 -12.96
CA ALA A 219 -6.63 5.95 -14.39
C ALA A 219 -7.85 5.75 -15.30
N ALA A 220 -8.88 5.02 -14.84
CA ALA A 220 -10.11 4.81 -15.60
C ALA A 220 -10.91 6.11 -15.86
N TYR A 221 -10.70 7.15 -15.06
CA TYR A 221 -11.48 8.40 -15.10
C TYR A 221 -10.61 9.68 -15.16
N CYS A 222 -9.29 9.57 -14.99
CA CYS A 222 -8.36 10.69 -15.06
C CYS A 222 -7.39 10.50 -16.25
N PRO A 223 -7.59 11.19 -17.37
CA PRO A 223 -6.75 11.04 -18.57
C PRO A 223 -5.33 11.58 -18.37
N ARG A 224 -5.06 12.32 -17.29
CA ARG A 224 -3.72 12.79 -16.92
C ARG A 224 -2.82 11.66 -16.38
N ILE A 225 -3.39 10.50 -16.03
CA ILE A 225 -2.58 9.33 -15.69
C ILE A 225 -2.06 8.72 -16.99
N SER A 226 -0.75 8.72 -17.16
CA SER A 226 -0.06 8.25 -18.37
C SER A 226 0.36 6.78 -18.30
N HIS A 227 0.72 6.29 -17.11
CA HIS A 227 1.17 4.93 -16.83
C HIS A 227 0.59 4.46 -15.49
N VAL A 228 0.31 3.16 -15.38
CA VAL A 228 -0.23 2.56 -14.15
C VAL A 228 0.70 1.46 -13.66
N ILE A 229 1.14 1.55 -12.41
CA ILE A 229 1.87 0.49 -11.70
C ILE A 229 1.00 0.01 -10.53
N ALA A 230 0.53 -1.22 -10.59
CA ALA A 230 -0.19 -1.86 -9.49
C ALA A 230 0.74 -2.82 -8.74
N PHE A 231 1.16 -2.40 -7.56
CA PHE A 231 2.12 -3.07 -6.68
C PHE A 231 1.41 -3.63 -5.45
N ASP A 232 1.01 -4.70 -5.37
CA ASP A 232 0.12 -5.69 -5.88
C ASP A 232 -1.30 -5.16 -6.18
N MET A 233 -2.05 -5.81 -7.07
CA MET A 233 -3.37 -5.31 -7.44
C MET A 233 -4.48 -6.12 -6.77
N MET A 234 -5.24 -5.49 -5.89
CA MET A 234 -6.49 -6.06 -5.39
C MET A 234 -7.60 -5.93 -6.44
N TYR A 235 -8.08 -7.05 -6.98
CA TYR A 235 -9.23 -7.04 -7.89
C TYR A 235 -10.52 -6.63 -7.17
N ARG A 236 -10.71 -7.07 -5.92
CA ARG A 236 -11.77 -6.67 -4.99
C ARG A 236 -11.18 -6.49 -3.61
N LEU A 237 -11.53 -5.40 -2.92
CA LEU A 237 -11.08 -5.18 -1.55
C LEU A 237 -11.53 -6.29 -0.59
N LEU A 238 -12.72 -6.85 -0.82
CA LEU A 238 -13.24 -7.97 -0.04
C LEU A 238 -12.38 -9.25 -0.13
N ASP A 239 -11.60 -9.41 -1.19
CA ASP A 239 -10.70 -10.56 -1.33
C ASP A 239 -9.67 -10.62 -0.18
N GLY A 240 -9.24 -9.48 0.37
CA GLY A 240 -8.34 -9.42 1.53
C GLY A 240 -8.90 -10.04 2.81
N LEU A 241 -10.21 -10.21 2.92
CA LEU A 241 -10.86 -10.90 4.03
C LEU A 241 -10.98 -12.40 3.77
N THR A 242 -11.14 -12.82 2.52
CA THR A 242 -11.42 -14.23 2.15
C THR A 242 -10.16 -14.98 1.72
N ALA A 243 -9.12 -14.28 1.27
CA ALA A 243 -7.84 -14.86 0.84
C ALA A 243 -7.18 -15.81 1.88
N PRO A 244 -7.19 -15.51 3.18
CA PRO A 244 -6.61 -16.40 4.19
C PRO A 244 -7.35 -17.71 4.38
N LEU A 245 -8.61 -17.81 3.91
CA LEU A 245 -9.41 -19.01 4.07
C LEU A 245 -8.95 -20.15 3.15
N PRO A 246 -9.14 -21.44 3.55
CA PRO A 246 -8.94 -22.57 2.67
C PRO A 246 -9.71 -22.42 1.35
N ARG A 247 -9.06 -22.72 0.22
CA ARG A 247 -9.64 -22.53 -1.12
C ARG A 247 -11.09 -23.01 -1.28
N PRO A 248 -11.51 -24.20 -0.76
CA PRO A 248 -12.89 -24.66 -0.92
C PRO A 248 -13.92 -23.78 -0.19
N LEU A 249 -13.52 -23.01 0.83
CA LEU A 249 -14.42 -22.15 1.61
C LEU A 249 -14.52 -20.74 1.04
N ARG A 250 -13.58 -20.31 0.19
CA ARG A 250 -13.57 -18.95 -0.38
C ARG A 250 -14.85 -18.59 -1.13
N PRO A 251 -15.41 -19.42 -2.04
CA PRO A 251 -16.64 -19.06 -2.75
C PRO A 251 -17.84 -18.83 -1.82
N ILE A 252 -17.91 -19.59 -0.72
CA ILE A 252 -18.99 -19.44 0.28
C ILE A 252 -18.78 -18.13 1.05
N ALA A 253 -17.54 -17.87 1.49
CA ALA A 253 -17.19 -16.65 2.18
C ALA A 253 -17.42 -15.42 1.27
N ASP A 254 -17.01 -15.46 0.01
CA ASP A 254 -17.25 -14.41 -0.99
C ASP A 254 -18.74 -14.10 -1.16
N ALA A 255 -19.58 -15.12 -1.21
CA ALA A 255 -21.02 -14.93 -1.28
C ALA A 255 -21.60 -14.25 -0.02
N VAL A 256 -21.06 -14.58 1.16
CA VAL A 256 -21.47 -13.98 2.44
C VAL A 256 -21.00 -12.53 2.56
N VAL A 257 -19.73 -12.26 2.27
CA VAL A 257 -19.18 -10.90 2.39
C VAL A 257 -19.70 -9.97 1.30
N GLY A 258 -19.97 -10.50 0.10
CA GLY A 258 -20.55 -9.75 -1.02
C GLY A 258 -22.04 -9.42 -0.83
N ASN A 259 -22.76 -10.17 0.03
CA ASN A 259 -24.15 -9.90 0.37
C ASN A 259 -24.40 -10.16 1.87
N PRO A 260 -23.96 -9.26 2.76
CA PRO A 260 -23.99 -9.47 4.21
C PRO A 260 -25.41 -9.37 4.79
N ARG A 261 -26.23 -10.41 4.54
CA ARG A 261 -27.62 -10.51 5.02
C ARG A 261 -27.90 -11.88 5.65
N PRO A 262 -28.68 -11.93 6.73
CA PRO A 262 -29.18 -10.77 7.50
C PRO A 262 -28.06 -10.09 8.30
N ALA A 263 -28.07 -8.75 8.32
CA ALA A 263 -26.99 -7.94 8.91
C ALA A 263 -26.66 -8.31 10.37
N TRP A 264 -27.67 -8.51 11.20
CA TRP A 264 -27.48 -8.82 12.63
C TRP A 264 -26.71 -10.14 12.85
N LEU A 265 -26.90 -11.12 11.99
CA LEU A 265 -26.19 -12.41 12.09
C LEU A 265 -24.72 -12.24 11.69
N ILE A 266 -24.46 -11.48 10.63
CA ILE A 266 -23.10 -11.15 10.18
C ILE A 266 -22.36 -10.36 11.26
N ASP A 267 -23.00 -9.34 11.83
CA ASP A 267 -22.43 -8.53 12.91
C ASP A 267 -22.08 -9.38 14.14
N ALA A 268 -22.97 -10.29 14.54
CA ALA A 268 -22.72 -11.20 15.65
C ALA A 268 -21.58 -12.21 15.35
N ALA A 269 -21.59 -12.80 14.16
CA ALA A 269 -20.60 -13.79 13.74
C ALA A 269 -19.19 -13.16 13.63
N LEU A 270 -19.06 -12.05 12.93
CA LEU A 270 -17.77 -11.35 12.76
C LEU A 270 -17.31 -10.72 14.08
N GLY A 271 -18.20 -10.16 14.89
CA GLY A 271 -17.88 -9.65 16.21
C GLY A 271 -17.39 -10.74 17.18
N THR A 272 -17.86 -11.98 17.03
CA THR A 272 -17.32 -13.12 17.78
C THR A 272 -15.99 -13.61 17.23
N ALA A 273 -15.90 -13.78 15.92
CA ALA A 273 -14.69 -14.27 15.25
C ALA A 273 -13.50 -13.29 15.43
N SER A 274 -13.75 -11.98 15.42
CA SER A 274 -12.71 -10.96 15.63
C SER A 274 -12.05 -11.02 17.02
N ARG A 275 -12.76 -11.52 18.03
CA ARG A 275 -12.21 -11.74 19.37
C ARG A 275 -11.32 -12.97 19.46
N LEU A 276 -11.48 -13.91 18.54
CA LEU A 276 -10.73 -15.17 18.47
C LEU A 276 -9.55 -15.11 17.51
N SER A 277 -9.56 -14.17 16.56
CA SER A 277 -8.51 -13.99 15.57
C SER A 277 -7.95 -12.56 15.62
N ALA A 278 -6.70 -12.42 16.01
CA ALA A 278 -6.02 -11.12 16.05
C ALA A 278 -5.96 -10.45 14.66
N ASP A 279 -5.76 -11.22 13.59
CA ASP A 279 -5.76 -10.74 12.20
C ASP A 279 -7.14 -10.19 11.80
N LEU A 280 -8.20 -10.97 12.00
CA LEU A 280 -9.56 -10.52 11.67
C LEU A 280 -9.98 -9.33 12.55
N GLY A 281 -9.61 -9.35 13.84
CA GLY A 281 -9.86 -8.25 14.77
C GLY A 281 -9.23 -6.96 14.29
N TRP A 282 -7.95 -7.00 13.92
CA TRP A 282 -7.24 -5.86 13.36
C TRP A 282 -7.86 -5.39 12.03
N LYS A 283 -8.14 -6.31 11.10
CA LYS A 283 -8.75 -5.96 9.80
C LYS A 283 -10.09 -5.24 9.96
N LEU A 284 -10.98 -5.73 10.83
CA LEU A 284 -12.28 -5.10 11.07
C LEU A 284 -12.13 -3.76 11.78
N GLN A 285 -11.21 -3.65 12.74
CA GLN A 285 -10.94 -2.39 13.44
C GLN A 285 -10.39 -1.34 12.47
N GLN A 286 -9.40 -1.71 11.64
CA GLN A 286 -8.84 -0.83 10.62
C GLN A 286 -9.91 -0.43 9.60
N ALA A 287 -10.71 -1.39 9.11
CA ALA A 287 -11.79 -1.12 8.18
C ALA A 287 -12.84 -0.16 8.73
N SER A 288 -13.21 -0.31 10.02
CA SER A 288 -14.09 0.63 10.71
C SER A 288 -13.48 2.03 10.80
N HIS A 289 -12.18 2.12 11.07
CA HIS A 289 -11.45 3.39 11.11
C HIS A 289 -11.47 4.09 9.74
N LEU A 290 -11.14 3.37 8.66
CA LEU A 290 -11.09 3.94 7.32
C LEU A 290 -12.46 4.43 6.82
N THR A 291 -13.51 3.68 7.12
CA THR A 291 -14.87 3.96 6.61
C THR A 291 -15.70 4.85 7.53
N GLY A 292 -15.31 5.01 8.79
CA GLY A 292 -16.14 5.65 9.82
C GLY A 292 -17.36 4.82 10.22
N LEU A 293 -17.48 3.56 9.77
CA LEU A 293 -18.60 2.67 10.04
C LEU A 293 -18.28 1.73 11.19
N SER A 294 -19.24 1.48 12.09
CA SER A 294 -19.02 0.66 13.28
C SER A 294 -19.50 -0.79 13.16
N ARG A 295 -20.45 -1.06 12.24
CA ARG A 295 -21.03 -2.40 12.08
C ARG A 295 -20.30 -3.17 10.98
N PRO A 296 -19.82 -4.40 11.27
CA PRO A 296 -19.15 -5.22 10.26
C PRO A 296 -19.94 -5.38 8.96
N SER A 297 -21.26 -5.56 9.03
CA SER A 297 -22.12 -5.70 7.84
C SER A 297 -22.20 -4.42 7.00
N GLU A 298 -22.08 -3.24 7.60
CA GLU A 298 -22.02 -1.95 6.89
C GLU A 298 -20.66 -1.76 6.23
N VAL A 299 -19.58 -2.10 6.94
CA VAL A 299 -18.21 -2.09 6.42
C VAL A 299 -18.08 -3.01 5.21
N LEU A 300 -18.58 -4.25 5.30
CA LEU A 300 -18.55 -5.19 4.17
C LEU A 300 -19.30 -4.65 2.95
N ARG A 301 -20.43 -4.00 3.18
CA ARG A 301 -21.21 -3.38 2.09
C ARG A 301 -20.45 -2.24 1.42
N ALA A 302 -19.84 -1.35 2.23
CA ALA A 302 -19.00 -0.27 1.72
C ALA A 302 -17.79 -0.81 0.93
N PHE A 303 -17.16 -1.87 1.41
CA PHE A 303 -16.03 -2.50 0.71
C PHE A 303 -16.42 -3.17 -0.61
N GLY A 304 -17.69 -3.54 -0.77
CA GLY A 304 -18.24 -4.06 -2.03
C GLY A 304 -18.14 -3.07 -3.20
N ASP A 305 -18.05 -1.77 -2.93
CA ASP A 305 -17.91 -0.73 -3.96
C ASP A 305 -16.48 -0.65 -4.52
N TYR A 306 -15.49 -1.29 -3.86
CA TYR A 306 -14.09 -1.32 -4.29
C TYR A 306 -13.79 -2.60 -5.05
N THR A 307 -14.21 -2.64 -6.31
CA THR A 307 -14.05 -3.77 -7.24
C THR A 307 -13.68 -3.27 -8.62
N MET A 308 -12.88 -4.08 -9.35
CA MET A 308 -12.50 -3.80 -10.74
C MET A 308 -13.62 -4.03 -11.75
N GLU A 309 -14.69 -4.75 -11.40
CA GLU A 309 -15.76 -5.12 -12.33
C GLU A 309 -16.33 -3.94 -13.14
N PRO A 310 -16.67 -2.76 -12.53
CA PRO A 310 -17.14 -1.61 -13.30
C PRO A 310 -16.06 -0.91 -14.13
N LEU A 311 -14.80 -1.24 -13.91
CA LEU A 311 -13.63 -0.63 -14.56
C LEU A 311 -13.08 -1.46 -15.71
N GLU A 312 -13.60 -2.68 -15.90
CA GLU A 312 -13.14 -3.58 -16.96
C GLU A 312 -13.22 -2.90 -18.34
N GLY A 313 -12.11 -2.98 -19.06
CA GLY A 313 -11.96 -2.39 -20.38
C GLY A 313 -11.86 -0.86 -20.44
N ARG A 314 -11.90 -0.13 -19.31
CA ARG A 314 -11.77 1.34 -19.29
C ARG A 314 -10.33 1.82 -19.27
N ILE A 315 -9.40 1.02 -18.77
CA ILE A 315 -7.99 1.36 -18.64
C ILE A 315 -7.32 1.17 -20.01
N THR A 316 -6.79 2.27 -20.52
CA THR A 316 -6.12 2.31 -21.85
C THR A 316 -4.62 2.62 -21.73
N GLN A 317 -4.17 3.04 -20.57
CA GLN A 317 -2.77 3.35 -20.28
C GLN A 317 -1.90 2.09 -20.29
N PRO A 318 -0.59 2.18 -20.56
CA PRO A 318 0.35 1.12 -20.23
C PRO A 318 0.25 0.74 -18.75
N CYS A 319 0.22 -0.57 -18.47
CA CYS A 319 0.08 -1.12 -17.12
C CYS A 319 1.20 -2.09 -16.80
N LEU A 320 1.78 -1.93 -15.58
CA LEU A 320 2.66 -2.90 -14.95
C LEU A 320 1.97 -3.44 -13.70
N VAL A 321 1.82 -4.75 -13.60
CA VAL A 321 1.14 -5.41 -12.47
C VAL A 321 2.08 -6.41 -11.82
N PHE A 322 2.22 -6.32 -10.49
CA PHE A 322 2.93 -7.29 -9.68
C PHE A 322 1.94 -8.27 -9.05
N ALA A 323 2.38 -9.50 -8.82
CA ALA A 323 1.61 -10.52 -8.10
C ALA A 323 2.53 -11.59 -7.51
N GLY A 324 2.28 -11.99 -6.27
CA GLY A 324 3.00 -13.04 -5.57
C GLY A 324 2.07 -14.19 -5.15
N ASP A 325 2.50 -15.47 -5.25
CA ASP A 325 1.65 -16.59 -4.84
C ASP A 325 1.72 -16.90 -3.34
N ALA A 326 2.62 -16.24 -2.61
CA ALA A 326 2.67 -16.24 -1.15
C ALA A 326 1.98 -15.01 -0.54
N ASP A 327 1.37 -14.15 -1.36
CA ASP A 327 0.59 -13.01 -0.86
C ASP A 327 -0.60 -13.49 -0.03
N GLN A 328 -0.77 -12.91 1.17
CA GLN A 328 -1.84 -13.27 2.09
C GLN A 328 -3.12 -12.46 1.92
N TYR A 329 -3.09 -11.38 1.11
CA TYR A 329 -4.21 -10.46 0.91
C TYR A 329 -4.75 -10.51 -0.52
N VAL A 330 -3.87 -10.69 -1.52
CA VAL A 330 -4.24 -10.69 -2.93
C VAL A 330 -4.20 -12.13 -3.46
N PRO A 331 -5.36 -12.76 -3.72
CA PRO A 331 -5.39 -14.11 -4.23
C PRO A 331 -4.72 -14.18 -5.61
N PHE A 332 -3.68 -15.01 -5.74
CA PHE A 332 -2.93 -15.16 -7.00
C PHE A 332 -3.83 -15.61 -8.17
N GLU A 333 -4.88 -16.35 -7.91
CA GLU A 333 -5.89 -16.78 -8.88
C GLU A 333 -6.65 -15.63 -9.54
N ARG A 334 -6.71 -14.44 -8.89
CA ARG A 334 -7.29 -13.22 -9.46
C ARG A 334 -6.51 -12.63 -10.63
N LEU A 335 -5.28 -13.09 -10.85
CA LEU A 335 -4.47 -12.59 -11.95
C LEU A 335 -5.13 -12.74 -13.32
N GLY A 336 -5.96 -13.79 -13.49
CA GLY A 336 -6.77 -13.98 -14.69
C GLY A 336 -7.84 -12.91 -14.85
N ASP A 337 -8.51 -12.52 -13.76
CA ASP A 337 -9.52 -11.46 -13.74
C ASP A 337 -8.87 -10.09 -14.01
N VAL A 338 -7.71 -9.82 -13.38
CA VAL A 338 -6.92 -8.60 -13.60
C VAL A 338 -6.52 -8.45 -15.07
N ARG A 339 -6.02 -9.51 -15.71
CA ARG A 339 -5.65 -9.50 -17.14
C ARG A 339 -6.86 -9.16 -18.02
N ARG A 340 -8.02 -9.69 -17.70
CA ARG A 340 -9.26 -9.40 -18.42
C ARG A 340 -9.71 -7.96 -18.21
N ALA A 341 -9.67 -7.46 -16.98
CA ALA A 341 -10.03 -6.07 -16.67
C ALA A 341 -9.14 -5.06 -17.39
N LEU A 342 -7.87 -5.40 -17.65
CA LEU A 342 -6.88 -4.56 -18.32
C LEU A 342 -6.66 -4.90 -19.80
N GLU A 343 -7.60 -5.60 -20.44
CA GLU A 343 -7.45 -6.06 -21.85
C GLU A 343 -7.31 -4.93 -22.87
N ASN A 344 -7.82 -3.74 -22.57
CA ASN A 344 -7.74 -2.56 -23.43
C ASN A 344 -6.52 -1.66 -23.14
N SER A 345 -5.67 -2.02 -22.18
CA SER A 345 -4.43 -1.27 -21.93
C SER A 345 -3.52 -1.25 -23.16
N ALA A 346 -2.82 -0.13 -23.38
CA ALA A 346 -1.88 0.01 -24.51
C ALA A 346 -0.78 -1.05 -24.46
N SER A 347 -0.34 -1.41 -23.26
CA SER A 347 0.50 -2.58 -22.97
C SER A 347 0.20 -3.10 -21.57
N LEU A 348 0.32 -4.40 -21.36
CA LEU A 348 0.19 -5.03 -20.03
C LEU A 348 1.41 -5.89 -19.76
N ASP A 349 2.25 -5.45 -18.84
CA ASP A 349 3.35 -6.24 -18.29
C ASP A 349 2.94 -6.80 -16.92
N VAL A 350 3.07 -8.11 -16.73
CA VAL A 350 2.70 -8.80 -15.50
C VAL A 350 3.93 -9.50 -14.93
N ARG A 351 4.36 -9.06 -13.76
CA ARG A 351 5.44 -9.63 -12.97
C ARG A 351 4.86 -10.55 -11.91
N ALA A 352 4.79 -11.84 -12.22
CA ALA A 352 4.21 -12.85 -11.36
C ALA A 352 5.30 -13.71 -10.73
N PHE A 353 5.38 -13.74 -9.41
CA PHE A 353 6.42 -14.43 -8.66
C PHE A 353 5.86 -15.65 -7.94
N ARG A 354 6.64 -16.73 -7.94
CA ARG A 354 6.30 -17.98 -7.27
C ARG A 354 7.22 -18.22 -6.09
N HIS A 355 6.65 -18.50 -4.93
CA HIS A 355 7.39 -18.76 -3.70
C HIS A 355 8.46 -19.87 -3.87
N ALA A 356 8.13 -20.91 -4.62
CA ALA A 356 9.07 -22.01 -4.88
C ALA A 356 10.32 -21.59 -5.67
N GLN A 357 10.28 -20.45 -6.39
CA GLN A 357 11.37 -19.96 -7.24
C GLN A 357 12.01 -18.70 -6.65
N ASP A 358 11.20 -17.84 -6.04
CA ASP A 358 11.60 -16.54 -5.54
C ASP A 358 10.76 -16.19 -4.29
N PRO A 359 11.14 -16.71 -3.12
CA PRO A 359 10.34 -16.58 -1.90
C PRO A 359 10.21 -15.12 -1.43
N ASP A 360 11.20 -14.26 -1.72
CA ASP A 360 11.20 -12.85 -1.32
C ASP A 360 10.24 -12.02 -2.16
N MET A 361 10.27 -12.22 -3.48
CA MET A 361 9.39 -11.51 -4.41
C MET A 361 7.96 -12.06 -4.44
N ALA A 362 7.71 -13.24 -3.89
CA ALA A 362 6.38 -13.83 -3.85
C ALA A 362 5.49 -13.32 -2.70
N GLN A 363 6.04 -12.51 -1.79
CA GLN A 363 5.32 -11.93 -0.65
C GLN A 363 4.48 -10.72 -1.08
N HIS A 364 3.52 -10.32 -0.22
CA HIS A 364 2.73 -9.11 -0.43
C HIS A 364 3.62 -7.88 -0.62
N CYS A 365 3.37 -7.11 -1.68
CA CYS A 365 4.16 -5.95 -2.09
C CYS A 365 5.67 -6.27 -2.16
N GLN A 366 6.02 -7.48 -2.52
CA GLN A 366 7.41 -7.95 -2.68
C GLN A 366 8.34 -7.49 -1.55
N ILE A 367 7.81 -7.46 -0.31
CA ILE A 367 8.47 -6.88 0.87
C ILE A 367 9.80 -7.57 1.22
N GLY A 368 10.08 -8.76 0.68
CA GLY A 368 11.35 -9.44 0.85
C GLY A 368 12.49 -8.86 0.01
N ASP A 369 12.18 -8.11 -1.08
CA ASP A 369 13.19 -7.51 -1.97
C ASP A 369 12.63 -6.27 -2.69
N LEU A 370 12.45 -5.18 -1.92
CA LEU A 370 11.91 -3.91 -2.44
C LEU A 370 12.84 -3.29 -3.48
N ASP A 371 14.16 -3.34 -3.29
CA ASP A 371 15.13 -2.77 -4.24
C ASP A 371 14.95 -3.35 -5.63
N ARG A 372 14.78 -4.67 -5.71
CA ARG A 372 14.54 -5.35 -6.99
C ARG A 372 13.17 -5.01 -7.58
N ALA A 373 12.14 -4.91 -6.76
CA ALA A 373 10.82 -4.52 -7.22
C ALA A 373 10.83 -3.11 -7.82
N PHE A 374 11.47 -2.16 -7.15
CA PHE A 374 11.59 -0.78 -7.61
C PHE A 374 12.55 -0.62 -8.79
N ALA A 375 13.59 -1.46 -8.89
CA ALA A 375 14.44 -1.51 -10.10
C ALA A 375 13.61 -1.93 -11.33
N ILE A 376 12.76 -2.97 -11.20
CA ILE A 376 11.85 -3.38 -12.30
C ILE A 376 10.89 -2.25 -12.67
N MET A 377 10.33 -1.52 -11.71
CA MET A 377 9.44 -0.38 -11.97
C MET A 377 10.16 0.77 -12.63
N GLY A 378 11.37 1.10 -12.18
CA GLY A 378 12.23 2.14 -12.74
C GLY A 378 12.59 1.86 -14.20
N ASP A 379 13.05 0.65 -14.48
CA ASP A 379 13.36 0.20 -15.85
C ASP A 379 12.12 0.26 -16.77
N TRP A 380 10.96 -0.13 -16.23
CA TRP A 380 9.71 -0.11 -16.99
C TRP A 380 9.23 1.33 -17.30
N LEU A 381 9.35 2.26 -16.35
CA LEU A 381 9.00 3.67 -16.55
C LEU A 381 9.94 4.38 -17.54
N GLN A 382 11.19 3.93 -17.64
CA GLN A 382 12.21 4.47 -18.53
C GLN A 382 12.32 3.73 -19.86
N ALA A 383 11.61 2.61 -20.02
CA ALA A 383 11.57 1.91 -21.31
C ALA A 383 10.86 2.77 -22.36
N ALA A 384 11.47 2.89 -23.54
CA ALA A 384 10.80 3.54 -24.67
C ALA A 384 9.46 2.83 -24.93
N PRO A 385 8.37 3.57 -25.24
CA PRO A 385 7.07 2.96 -25.49
C PRO A 385 7.21 1.88 -26.56
N MET A 386 6.95 0.62 -26.19
CA MET A 386 6.96 -0.47 -27.15
C MET A 386 5.87 -0.19 -28.19
N LYS A 387 6.26 0.06 -29.44
CA LYS A 387 5.30 0.15 -30.55
C LYS A 387 4.48 -1.12 -30.53
N SER A 388 3.17 -0.97 -30.30
CA SER A 388 2.21 -2.06 -30.29
C SER A 388 2.44 -3.02 -31.46
N LEU A 389 2.85 -4.26 -31.18
CA LEU A 389 2.94 -5.37 -32.15
C LEU A 389 1.56 -5.86 -32.62
N ARG A 390 0.50 -5.06 -32.51
CA ARG A 390 -0.87 -5.42 -32.95
C ARG A 390 -1.05 -5.48 -34.47
N ASN A 391 -0.04 -5.17 -35.31
CA ASN A 391 -0.18 -5.10 -36.77
C ASN A 391 0.59 -6.17 -37.58
N SER A 392 1.06 -7.27 -36.98
CA SER A 392 1.77 -8.30 -37.76
C SER A 392 1.07 -9.68 -37.87
N ILE A 393 -0.21 -9.76 -37.52
CA ILE A 393 -1.03 -10.97 -37.79
C ILE A 393 -2.28 -10.56 -38.59
N ARG A 394 -2.08 -10.03 -39.78
CA ARG A 394 -2.99 -10.05 -40.93
C ARG A 394 -2.12 -10.07 -42.18
N GLY A 395 -1.81 -11.24 -42.61
CA GLY A 395 -1.20 -11.58 -43.86
C GLY A 395 -1.39 -13.06 -44.10
#